data_e43bca4920a0c21d89997dcc786306da
#
_entry.id   e43bca4920a0c21d89997dcc786306da
#
_cell.length_a   1.000
_cell.length_b   1.000
_cell.length_c   1.000
_cell.angle_alpha   90.00
_cell.angle_beta   90.00
_cell.angle_gamma   90.00
#
_symmetry.space_group_name_H-M   'P 1'
#
loop_
_entity.id
_entity.type
_entity.pdbx_description
1 polymer ?
#
loop_
_entity_poly.entity_id
_entity_poly.type
_entity_poly.pdbx_seq_one_letter_code
_entity_poly.pdbx_strand_id
1 'polypeptide(L)'
;MAEYLLYFNQQWVGDHTEEWFRGRGPLAMAVVNEMKAAGVYVFAGGLEEDGPVYSADPTSGAVMVTDGPYVESKEFLGGFAVVDVPDDEAATMWAGRIAEACGWPHEVRRFGPKPRTE
;
A
#
# COMPACT_ATOMS: atom_id res chain seq x y z
N MET A 1 15.75 3.85 -12.90
CA MET A 1 14.41 3.97 -12.29
C MET A 1 14.42 3.33 -10.92
N ALA A 2 13.59 3.79 -10.04
CA ALA A 2 13.52 3.27 -8.69
C ALA A 2 12.08 2.87 -8.35
N GLU A 3 11.94 1.88 -7.47
CA GLU A 3 10.65 1.45 -7.00
C GLU A 3 10.22 2.23 -5.77
N TYR A 4 8.95 2.56 -5.72
CA TYR A 4 8.34 3.32 -4.63
C TYR A 4 7.09 2.63 -4.14
N LEU A 5 6.86 2.70 -2.83
CA LEU A 5 5.65 2.22 -2.19
C LEU A 5 4.70 3.40 -1.98
N LEU A 6 3.52 3.30 -2.54
CA LEU A 6 2.43 4.26 -2.36
C LEU A 6 1.40 3.55 -1.49
N TYR A 7 1.17 4.02 -0.27
CA TYR A 7 0.40 3.22 0.68
C TYR A 7 -0.49 4.09 1.57
N PHE A 8 -1.46 3.43 2.17
CA PHE A 8 -2.29 4.05 3.19
C PHE A 8 -2.48 3.11 4.37
N ASN A 9 -2.68 3.69 5.55
CA ASN A 9 -3.09 2.94 6.73
C ASN A 9 -4.60 2.96 6.85
N GLN A 10 -5.16 1.89 7.38
CA GLN A 10 -6.61 1.74 7.51
C GLN A 10 -7.24 2.89 8.29
N GLN A 11 -6.53 3.43 9.27
CA GLN A 11 -7.00 4.55 10.09
C GLN A 11 -7.22 5.84 9.30
N TRP A 12 -6.61 5.97 8.11
CA TRP A 12 -6.73 7.18 7.29
C TRP A 12 -7.97 7.17 6.39
N VAL A 13 -8.64 6.02 6.30
CA VAL A 13 -9.76 5.84 5.37
C VAL A 13 -10.99 6.68 5.76
N GLY A 14 -11.27 6.74 7.05
CA GLY A 14 -12.45 7.47 7.55
C GLY A 14 -13.73 6.67 7.44
N ASP A 15 -14.80 7.29 7.92
CA ASP A 15 -16.13 6.67 7.91
C ASP A 15 -16.91 7.10 6.68
N HIS A 16 -17.33 6.13 5.89
CA HIS A 16 -18.09 6.36 4.66
C HIS A 16 -19.14 5.28 4.52
N THR A 17 -20.17 5.56 3.73
CA THR A 17 -21.19 4.57 3.44
C THR A 17 -20.64 3.47 2.54
N GLU A 18 -21.28 2.31 2.59
CA GLU A 18 -20.93 1.20 1.71
C GLU A 18 -21.03 1.58 0.24
N GLU A 19 -22.05 2.37 -0.11
CA GLU A 19 -22.23 2.88 -1.46
C GLU A 19 -21.05 3.76 -1.90
N TRP A 20 -20.58 4.61 -1.00
CA TRP A 20 -19.40 5.46 -1.28
C TRP A 20 -18.19 4.60 -1.60
N PHE A 21 -17.91 3.58 -0.77
CA PHE A 21 -16.77 2.68 -1.01
C PHE A 21 -16.90 1.96 -2.35
N ARG A 22 -18.10 1.50 -2.69
CA ARG A 22 -18.35 0.78 -3.94
C ARG A 22 -18.04 1.65 -5.16
N GLY A 23 -18.26 2.95 -5.06
CA GLY A 23 -17.92 3.89 -6.12
C GLY A 23 -16.44 4.14 -6.30
N ARG A 24 -15.62 3.85 -5.27
CA ARG A 24 -14.18 4.12 -5.33
C ARG A 24 -13.40 3.04 -6.10
N GLY A 25 -13.85 1.79 -6.05
CA GLY A 25 -13.16 0.69 -6.72
C GLY A 25 -12.87 0.96 -8.20
N PRO A 26 -13.88 1.29 -9.00
CA PRO A 26 -13.63 1.60 -10.41
C PRO A 26 -12.69 2.78 -10.63
N LEU A 27 -12.74 3.81 -9.77
CA LEU A 27 -11.86 4.97 -9.88
C LEU A 27 -10.41 4.59 -9.59
N ALA A 28 -10.19 3.81 -8.54
CA ALA A 28 -8.85 3.32 -8.21
C ALA A 28 -8.32 2.41 -9.32
N MET A 29 -9.15 1.53 -9.85
CA MET A 29 -8.75 0.64 -10.93
C MET A 29 -8.38 1.42 -12.20
N ALA A 30 -9.07 2.52 -12.48
CA ALA A 30 -8.73 3.36 -13.61
C ALA A 30 -7.31 3.93 -13.49
N VAL A 31 -6.89 4.35 -12.29
CA VAL A 31 -5.53 4.83 -12.05
C VAL A 31 -4.53 3.70 -12.19
N VAL A 32 -4.83 2.52 -11.67
CA VAL A 32 -3.97 1.33 -11.84
C VAL A 32 -3.79 1.02 -13.33
N ASN A 33 -4.85 1.10 -14.12
CA ASN A 33 -4.76 0.88 -15.55
C ASN A 33 -3.91 1.93 -16.24
N GLU A 34 -3.95 3.18 -15.79
CA GLU A 34 -3.07 4.24 -16.29
C GLU A 34 -1.61 3.95 -15.95
N MET A 35 -1.32 3.44 -14.75
CA MET A 35 0.02 3.02 -14.37
C MET A 35 0.53 1.91 -15.30
N LYS A 36 -0.33 0.95 -15.63
CA LYS A 36 0.03 -0.13 -16.55
C LYS A 36 0.32 0.43 -17.95
N ALA A 37 -0.52 1.32 -18.43
CA ALA A 37 -0.33 1.94 -19.75
C ALA A 37 0.94 2.78 -19.81
N ALA A 38 1.32 3.42 -18.71
CA ALA A 38 2.54 4.21 -18.62
C ALA A 38 3.80 3.35 -18.41
N GLY A 39 3.64 2.05 -18.18
CA GLY A 39 4.76 1.15 -17.99
C GLY A 39 5.43 1.26 -16.63
N VAL A 40 4.76 1.84 -15.63
CA VAL A 40 5.33 2.05 -14.29
C VAL A 40 4.77 1.10 -13.22
N TYR A 41 3.72 0.37 -13.56
CA TYR A 41 3.05 -0.52 -12.61
C TYR A 41 3.91 -1.73 -12.27
N VAL A 42 4.06 -2.01 -10.98
CA VAL A 42 4.68 -3.24 -10.48
C VAL A 42 3.63 -4.13 -9.82
N PHE A 43 2.90 -3.58 -8.86
CA PHE A 43 1.86 -4.29 -8.13
C PHE A 43 0.93 -3.30 -7.43
N ALA A 44 -0.32 -3.66 -7.23
CA ALA A 44 -1.23 -2.89 -6.39
C ALA A 44 -2.27 -3.82 -5.78
N GLY A 45 -2.69 -3.52 -4.57
CA GLY A 45 -3.72 -4.27 -3.91
C GLY A 45 -4.12 -3.68 -2.57
N GLY A 46 -5.36 -3.93 -2.20
CA GLY A 46 -5.84 -3.64 -0.85
C GLY A 46 -5.72 -4.89 0.01
N LEU A 47 -5.61 -4.68 1.31
CA LEU A 47 -5.62 -5.75 2.29
C LEU A 47 -7.03 -5.90 2.85
N GLU A 48 -7.39 -7.11 3.23
CA GLU A 48 -8.69 -7.35 3.86
C GLU A 48 -8.74 -6.62 5.20
N GLU A 49 -9.77 -5.80 5.38
CA GLU A 49 -9.93 -5.03 6.62
C GLU A 49 -10.17 -5.95 7.82
N ASP A 50 -11.04 -6.93 7.65
CA ASP A 50 -11.42 -7.85 8.72
C ASP A 50 -10.74 -9.23 8.60
N GLY A 51 -9.73 -9.32 7.75
CA GLY A 51 -9.00 -10.57 7.56
C GLY A 51 -8.13 -10.92 8.75
N PRO A 52 -7.74 -12.17 8.90
CA PRO A 52 -6.88 -12.58 10.00
C PRO A 52 -5.49 -11.95 9.86
N VAL A 53 -4.94 -11.57 11.01
CA VAL A 53 -3.57 -11.05 11.11
C VAL A 53 -2.79 -11.99 12.03
N TYR A 54 -1.58 -12.31 11.63
CA TYR A 54 -0.70 -13.15 12.41
C TYR A 54 0.62 -12.44 12.63
N SER A 55 1.21 -12.65 13.80
CA SER A 55 2.55 -12.14 14.09
C SER A 55 3.52 -13.30 14.21
N ALA A 56 4.69 -13.16 13.62
CA ALA A 56 5.78 -14.12 13.75
C ALA A 56 6.96 -13.41 14.41
N ASP A 57 7.36 -13.86 15.59
CA ASP A 57 8.36 -13.17 16.41
C ASP A 57 9.48 -14.14 16.78
N PRO A 58 10.73 -13.91 16.33
CA PRO A 58 11.87 -14.80 16.65
C PRO A 58 12.67 -14.35 17.88
N THR A 59 12.28 -13.28 18.56
CA THR A 59 13.14 -12.64 19.57
C THR A 59 13.42 -13.48 20.80
N SER A 60 12.60 -14.49 21.07
CA SER A 60 12.81 -15.39 22.21
C SER A 60 13.77 -16.55 21.93
N GLY A 61 14.36 -16.60 20.76
CA GLY A 61 15.25 -17.68 20.32
C GLY A 61 14.56 -18.74 19.48
N ALA A 62 13.23 -18.75 19.42
CA ALA A 62 12.44 -19.59 18.54
C ALA A 62 11.34 -18.72 17.94
N VAL A 63 10.90 -19.03 16.72
CA VAL A 63 9.82 -18.27 16.10
C VAL A 63 8.49 -18.57 16.79
N MET A 64 7.87 -17.54 17.33
CA MET A 64 6.55 -17.62 17.94
C MET A 64 5.54 -17.01 16.97
N VAL A 65 4.55 -17.79 16.57
CA VAL A 65 3.47 -17.30 15.71
C VAL A 65 2.22 -17.16 16.56
N THR A 66 1.67 -15.96 16.57
CA THR A 66 0.47 -15.67 17.36
C THR A 66 -0.59 -15.00 16.49
N ASP A 67 -1.85 -15.16 16.87
CA ASP A 67 -2.96 -14.46 16.24
C ASP A 67 -2.93 -12.99 16.66
N GLY A 68 -3.21 -12.13 15.71
CA GLY A 68 -3.28 -10.69 15.94
C GLY A 68 -2.01 -9.96 15.54
N PRO A 69 -2.07 -8.62 15.53
CA PRO A 69 -0.91 -7.80 15.21
C PRO A 69 0.14 -7.86 16.29
N TYR A 70 1.38 -7.51 15.93
CA TYR A 70 2.46 -7.36 16.90
C TYR A 70 2.01 -6.36 17.97
N VAL A 71 2.24 -6.67 19.25
CA VAL A 71 1.66 -5.94 20.38
C VAL A 71 1.90 -4.43 20.38
N GLU A 72 2.96 -3.97 19.74
CA GLU A 72 3.27 -2.55 19.69
C GLU A 72 2.79 -1.86 18.41
N SER A 73 2.11 -2.57 17.53
CA SER A 73 1.59 -1.99 16.30
C SER A 73 0.46 -1.03 16.61
N LYS A 74 0.59 0.20 16.11
CA LYS A 74 -0.42 1.25 16.26
C LYS A 74 -1.02 1.66 14.94
N GLU A 75 -0.43 1.22 13.85
CA GLU A 75 -0.88 1.53 12.51
C GLU A 75 -1.13 0.24 11.75
N PHE A 76 -2.19 0.23 10.97
CA PHE A 76 -2.59 -0.95 10.21
C PHE A 76 -2.55 -0.61 8.73
N LEU A 77 -1.66 -1.28 8.00
CA LEU A 77 -1.57 -1.11 6.56
C LEU A 77 -2.89 -1.50 5.91
N GLY A 78 -3.46 -0.61 5.09
CA GLY A 78 -4.73 -0.85 4.43
C GLY A 78 -4.59 -1.32 3.00
N GLY A 79 -3.56 -0.86 2.30
CA GLY A 79 -3.30 -1.24 0.92
C GLY A 79 -2.14 -0.44 0.36
N PHE A 80 -1.68 -0.85 -0.82
CA PHE A 80 -0.54 -0.18 -1.42
C PHE A 80 -0.46 -0.44 -2.92
N ALA A 81 0.32 0.41 -3.58
CA ALA A 81 0.78 0.20 -4.95
C ALA A 81 2.30 0.33 -4.96
N VAL A 82 2.94 -0.43 -5.83
CA VAL A 82 4.37 -0.29 -6.10
C VAL A 82 4.52 0.17 -7.54
N VAL A 83 5.26 1.25 -7.72
CA VAL A 83 5.54 1.80 -9.06
C VAL A 83 7.05 1.92 -9.26
N ASP A 84 7.49 1.75 -10.50
CA ASP A 84 8.88 1.91 -10.90
C ASP A 84 8.98 3.17 -11.78
N VAL A 85 9.53 4.23 -11.20
CA VAL A 85 9.53 5.56 -11.80
C VAL A 85 10.91 6.20 -11.67
N PRO A 86 11.20 7.24 -12.48
CA PRO A 86 12.54 7.83 -12.48
C PRO A 86 12.91 8.62 -11.22
N ASP A 87 11.95 9.23 -10.54
CA ASP A 87 12.27 10.16 -9.44
C ASP A 87 11.10 10.33 -8.47
N ASP A 88 11.35 11.07 -7.39
CA ASP A 88 10.36 11.35 -6.35
C ASP A 88 9.18 12.14 -6.89
N GLU A 89 9.43 13.05 -7.84
CA GLU A 89 8.35 13.85 -8.43
C GLU A 89 7.34 12.97 -9.16
N ALA A 90 7.82 12.01 -9.95
CA ALA A 90 6.93 11.07 -10.63
C ALA A 90 6.18 10.19 -9.62
N ALA A 91 6.86 9.74 -8.56
CA ALA A 91 6.22 8.92 -7.53
C ALA A 91 5.11 9.68 -6.80
N THR A 92 5.37 10.93 -6.43
CA THR A 92 4.37 11.76 -5.74
C THR A 92 3.20 12.12 -6.64
N MET A 93 3.44 12.29 -7.93
CA MET A 93 2.35 12.49 -8.90
C MET A 93 1.40 11.29 -8.90
N TRP A 94 1.95 10.08 -8.99
CA TRP A 94 1.12 8.87 -8.99
C TRP A 94 0.42 8.66 -7.65
N ALA A 95 1.10 8.97 -6.55
CA ALA A 95 0.49 8.91 -5.22
C ALA A 95 -0.71 9.84 -5.11
N GLY A 96 -0.59 11.07 -5.62
CA GLY A 96 -1.71 12.01 -5.65
C GLY A 96 -2.89 11.49 -6.43
N ARG A 97 -2.63 10.85 -7.58
CA ARG A 97 -3.69 10.31 -8.42
C ARG A 97 -4.42 9.15 -7.76
N ILE A 98 -3.67 8.22 -7.16
CA ILE A 98 -4.30 7.08 -6.49
C ILE A 98 -5.02 7.52 -5.20
N ALA A 99 -4.47 8.49 -4.48
CA ALA A 99 -5.11 9.04 -3.29
C ALA A 99 -6.44 9.71 -3.62
N GLU A 100 -6.47 10.49 -4.69
CA GLU A 100 -7.70 11.14 -5.15
C GLU A 100 -8.75 10.11 -5.55
N ALA A 101 -8.34 9.08 -6.27
CA ALA A 101 -9.25 8.02 -6.71
C ALA A 101 -9.82 7.22 -5.55
N CYS A 102 -8.98 6.84 -4.59
CA CYS A 102 -9.42 6.12 -3.39
C CYS A 102 -10.25 7.01 -2.46
N GLY A 103 -9.87 8.27 -2.30
CA GLY A 103 -10.58 9.23 -1.46
C GLY A 103 -9.98 9.40 -0.06
N TRP A 104 -8.73 8.98 0.16
CA TRP A 104 -8.05 9.15 1.44
C TRP A 104 -6.55 9.35 1.24
N PRO A 105 -5.85 9.88 2.28
CA PRO A 105 -4.42 10.16 2.16
C PRO A 105 -3.58 8.93 1.88
N HIS A 106 -2.51 9.14 1.13
CA HIS A 106 -1.47 8.13 0.87
C HIS A 106 -0.12 8.73 1.22
N GLU A 107 0.81 7.86 1.56
CA GLU A 107 2.22 8.23 1.73
C GLU A 107 3.07 7.54 0.69
N VAL A 108 4.26 8.09 0.46
CA VAL A 108 5.20 7.60 -0.54
C VAL A 108 6.52 7.29 0.15
N ARG A 109 7.03 6.09 -0.04
CA ARG A 109 8.37 5.73 0.43
C ARG A 109 9.12 5.03 -0.67
N ARG A 110 10.36 5.44 -0.87
CA ARG A 110 11.23 4.80 -1.85
C ARG A 110 11.84 3.54 -1.25
N PHE A 111 11.84 2.47 -2.03
CA PHE A 111 12.55 1.25 -1.61
C PHE A 111 14.04 1.52 -1.58
N GLY A 112 14.72 0.93 -0.61
CA GLY A 112 16.18 0.97 -0.53
C GLY A 112 16.81 0.19 -1.67
N PRO A 113 18.12 0.33 -1.85
CA PRO A 113 18.81 -0.42 -2.91
C PRO A 113 18.65 -1.91 -2.70
N LYS A 114 18.45 -2.64 -3.81
CA LYS A 114 18.32 -4.09 -3.73
C LYS A 114 19.67 -4.71 -3.36
N PRO A 115 19.65 -5.78 -2.54
CA PRO A 115 20.89 -6.50 -2.24
C PRO A 115 21.53 -7.06 -3.51
N ARG A 116 22.83 -7.17 -3.52
CA ARG A 116 23.53 -7.84 -4.61
C ARG A 116 23.22 -9.33 -4.57
N THR A 117 23.08 -9.90 -5.75
CA THR A 117 22.68 -11.30 -5.91
C THR A 117 23.73 -12.14 -6.65
N GLU A 118 24.96 -11.72 -6.66
CA GLU A 118 26.03 -12.50 -7.33
C GLU A 118 26.54 -13.66 -6.51
#